data_650919af904dce97ce0daf11616c3348
#
_entry.id   650919af904dce97ce0daf11616c3348
#
_cell.length_a   1.000
_cell.length_b   1.000
_cell.length_c   1.000
_cell.angle_alpha   90.00
_cell.angle_beta   90.00
_cell.angle_gamma   90.00
#
_symmetry.space_group_name_H-M   'P 1'
#
loop_
_entity.id
_entity.type
_entity.pdbx_description
1 polymer ?
#
loop_
_entity_poly.entity_id
_entity_poly.type
_entity_poly.pdbx_seq_one_letter_code
_entity_poly.pdbx_strand_id
1 'polypeptide(L)'
;MLDTLKRGVSAGYLIGLSAYIYGSCENKIIGAFLFGLGLLTICTFKLNLFTGKIGEGKFGECLLIFAANALGIFIAVYLLKWPPWYISAGLACGTLMQMGVALYSKRPWATVMGVVAFLLSGSNHCIAMLYNAEFNSVDWWCIFSLAVIGNI
;
A
#
# COMPACT_ATOMS: atom_id res chain seq x y z
N MET A 1 19.91 2.08 14.60
CA MET A 1 20.02 2.73 13.29
C MET A 1 19.36 1.92 12.16
N LEU A 2 19.76 0.68 11.90
CA LEU A 2 19.17 -0.11 10.82
C LEU A 2 17.67 -0.39 11.01
N ASP A 3 17.22 -0.68 12.22
CA ASP A 3 15.80 -0.88 12.55
C ASP A 3 14.99 0.41 12.36
N THR A 4 15.53 1.54 12.79
CA THR A 4 14.92 2.87 12.59
C THR A 4 14.73 3.16 11.10
N LEU A 5 15.76 2.86 10.28
CA LEU A 5 15.69 3.02 8.83
C LEU A 5 14.62 2.12 8.19
N LYS A 6 14.61 0.82 8.49
CA LYS A 6 13.63 -0.12 7.97
C LYS A 6 12.20 0.31 8.31
N ARG A 7 11.93 0.63 9.57
CA ARG A 7 10.60 1.10 10.02
C ARG A 7 10.21 2.43 9.38
N GLY A 8 11.18 3.30 9.13
CA GLY A 8 10.95 4.57 8.43
C GLY A 8 10.60 4.36 6.96
N VAL A 9 11.35 3.53 6.24
CA VAL A 9 11.07 3.21 4.82
C VAL A 9 9.69 2.55 4.69
N SER A 10 9.37 1.60 5.56
CA SER A 10 8.06 0.95 5.56
C SER A 10 6.92 1.95 5.82
N ALA A 11 7.09 2.88 6.76
CA ALA A 11 6.10 3.92 7.02
C ALA A 11 5.90 4.83 5.80
N GLY A 12 6.99 5.27 5.16
CA GLY A 12 6.94 6.07 3.94
C GLY A 12 6.26 5.34 2.79
N TYR A 13 6.59 4.06 2.57
CA TYR A 13 5.93 3.25 1.54
C TYR A 13 4.41 3.15 1.77
N LEU A 14 3.97 2.89 3.01
CA LEU A 14 2.55 2.79 3.35
C LEU A 14 1.80 4.12 3.17
N ILE A 15 2.44 5.26 3.44
CA ILE A 15 1.87 6.58 3.13
C ILE A 15 1.77 6.78 1.61
N GLY A 16 2.80 6.38 0.85
CA GLY A 16 2.77 6.44 -0.61
C GLY A 16 1.66 5.59 -1.22
N LEU A 17 1.48 4.35 -0.72
CA LEU A 17 0.35 3.49 -1.11
C LEU A 17 -1.00 4.12 -0.75
N SER A 18 -1.12 4.70 0.44
CA SER A 18 -2.35 5.38 0.86
C SER A 18 -2.67 6.58 -0.02
N ALA A 19 -1.66 7.33 -0.46
CA ALA A 19 -1.81 8.42 -1.40
C ALA A 19 -2.25 7.93 -2.80
N TYR A 20 -1.73 6.78 -3.24
CA TYR A 20 -2.18 6.13 -4.48
C TYR A 20 -3.67 5.76 -4.40
N ILE A 21 -4.12 5.13 -3.31
CA ILE A 21 -5.53 4.78 -3.08
C ILE A 21 -6.41 6.04 -3.10
N TYR A 22 -6.01 7.07 -2.34
CA TYR A 22 -6.73 8.35 -2.31
C TYR A 22 -6.84 8.97 -3.71
N GLY A 23 -5.76 8.95 -4.47
CA GLY A 23 -5.72 9.48 -5.83
C GLY A 23 -6.63 8.74 -6.80
N SER A 24 -6.74 7.41 -6.64
CA SER A 24 -7.55 6.52 -7.49
C SER A 24 -9.05 6.60 -7.18
N CYS A 25 -9.46 7.02 -5.98
CA CYS A 25 -10.86 7.14 -5.61
C CYS A 25 -11.51 8.37 -6.23
N GLU A 26 -12.64 8.19 -6.92
CA GLU A 26 -13.47 9.30 -7.42
C GLU A 26 -14.07 10.11 -6.26
N ASN A 27 -14.66 9.42 -5.30
CA ASN A 27 -15.18 10.05 -4.08
C ASN A 27 -14.04 10.32 -3.09
N LYS A 28 -13.69 11.59 -2.94
CA LYS A 28 -12.56 12.00 -2.08
C LYS A 28 -12.80 11.80 -0.58
N ILE A 29 -14.05 11.75 -0.13
CA ILE A 29 -14.39 11.43 1.27
C ILE A 29 -14.04 9.96 1.54
N ILE A 30 -14.48 9.07 0.66
CA ILE A 30 -14.14 7.64 0.75
C ILE A 30 -12.62 7.44 0.64
N GLY A 31 -11.98 8.10 -0.32
CA GLY A 31 -10.53 8.06 -0.49
C GLY A 31 -9.77 8.50 0.76
N ALA A 32 -10.21 9.58 1.41
CA ALA A 32 -9.60 10.06 2.65
C ALA A 32 -9.77 9.04 3.80
N PHE A 33 -10.93 8.41 3.90
CA PHE A 33 -11.17 7.35 4.89
C PHE A 33 -10.25 6.15 4.65
N LEU A 34 -10.09 5.73 3.40
CA LEU A 34 -9.22 4.62 3.02
C LEU A 34 -7.73 4.96 3.18
N PHE A 35 -7.34 6.23 3.00
CA PHE A 35 -6.00 6.71 3.34
C PHE A 35 -5.65 6.41 4.81
N GLY A 36 -6.64 6.51 5.70
CA GLY A 36 -6.50 6.18 7.11
C GLY A 36 -6.04 4.74 7.39
N LEU A 37 -6.25 3.79 6.44
CA LEU A 37 -5.78 2.42 6.57
C LEU A 37 -4.24 2.34 6.69
N GLY A 38 -3.52 3.10 5.89
CA GLY A 38 -2.05 3.17 5.97
C GLY A 38 -1.60 3.72 7.31
N LEU A 39 -2.23 4.80 7.78
CA LEU A 39 -1.91 5.38 9.09
C LEU A 39 -2.25 4.41 10.23
N LEU A 40 -3.39 3.71 10.16
CA LEU A 40 -3.76 2.67 11.12
C LEU A 40 -2.69 1.58 11.20
N THR A 41 -2.18 1.13 10.05
CA THR A 41 -1.11 0.13 9.97
C THR A 41 0.17 0.65 10.61
N ILE A 42 0.58 1.87 10.28
CA ILE A 42 1.76 2.53 10.85
C ILE A 42 1.67 2.60 12.36
N CYS A 43 0.55 3.06 12.89
CA CYS A 43 0.33 3.18 14.34
C CYS A 43 0.26 1.80 15.03
N THR A 44 -0.42 0.82 14.41
CA THR A 44 -0.58 -0.53 14.98
C THR A 44 0.76 -1.25 15.10
N PHE A 45 1.63 -1.10 14.11
CA PHE A 45 2.96 -1.73 14.08
C PHE A 45 4.08 -0.81 14.60
N LYS A 46 3.70 0.36 15.12
CA LYS A 46 4.65 1.34 15.68
C LYS A 46 5.78 1.68 14.71
N LEU A 47 5.47 1.84 13.43
CA LEU A 47 6.45 2.23 12.43
C LEU A 47 6.87 3.69 12.63
N ASN A 48 8.07 4.04 12.16
CA ASN A 48 8.62 5.37 12.38
C ASN A 48 8.14 6.34 11.30
N LEU A 49 7.03 7.02 11.58
CA LEU A 49 6.55 8.12 10.76
C LEU A 49 7.06 9.45 11.33
N PHE A 50 7.69 10.26 10.51
CA PHE A 50 8.32 11.53 10.91
C PHE A 50 7.35 12.45 11.66
N THR A 51 6.14 12.64 11.16
CA THR A 51 5.14 13.51 11.79
C THR A 51 4.72 13.08 13.18
N GLY A 52 4.83 11.77 13.50
CA GLY A 52 4.56 11.24 14.84
C GLY A 52 5.78 11.20 15.76
N LYS A 53 6.98 11.50 15.25
CA LYS A 53 8.25 11.43 16.00
C LYS A 53 8.94 12.77 16.19
N ILE A 54 8.49 13.82 15.52
CA ILE A 54 9.15 15.14 15.50
C ILE A 54 9.24 15.79 16.88
N GLY A 55 8.36 15.47 17.83
CA GLY A 55 8.38 16.03 19.19
C GLY A 55 9.09 15.14 20.23
N GLU A 56 9.44 13.90 19.89
CA GLU A 56 9.91 12.91 20.87
C GLU A 56 11.38 12.52 20.70
N GLY A 57 11.97 12.75 19.52
CA GLY A 57 13.28 12.25 19.15
C GLY A 57 14.39 13.30 19.16
N LYS A 58 15.64 12.84 19.16
CA LYS A 58 16.81 13.70 18.91
C LYS A 58 16.78 14.17 17.45
N PHE A 59 17.22 15.39 17.18
CA PHE A 59 17.20 16.00 15.85
C PHE A 59 17.77 15.10 14.75
N GLY A 60 18.93 14.47 14.99
CA GLY A 60 19.55 13.55 14.01
C GLY A 60 18.73 12.29 13.74
N GLU A 61 18.01 11.76 14.73
CA GLU A 61 17.10 10.63 14.53
C GLU A 61 15.87 11.04 13.73
N CYS A 62 15.30 12.21 14.01
CA CYS A 62 14.19 12.75 13.24
C CYS A 62 14.57 12.98 11.77
N LEU A 63 15.76 13.48 11.50
CA LEU A 63 16.27 13.67 10.13
C LEU A 63 16.45 12.33 9.41
N LEU A 64 16.97 11.31 10.09
CA LEU A 64 17.07 9.95 9.55
C LEU A 64 15.69 9.37 9.20
N ILE A 65 14.70 9.55 10.10
CA ILE A 65 13.32 9.08 9.87
C ILE A 65 12.70 9.82 8.68
N PHE A 66 12.90 11.14 8.58
CA PHE A 66 12.41 11.92 7.43
C PHE A 66 12.99 11.40 6.11
N ALA A 67 14.31 11.21 6.03
CA ALA A 67 14.98 10.68 4.85
C ALA A 67 14.47 9.25 4.51
N ALA A 68 14.29 8.41 5.52
CA ALA A 68 13.75 7.06 5.36
C ALA A 68 12.30 7.08 4.84
N ASN A 69 11.44 7.97 5.38
CA ASN A 69 10.07 8.12 4.88
C ASN A 69 10.07 8.62 3.42
N ALA A 70 10.90 9.61 3.08
CA ALA A 70 11.04 10.08 1.71
C ALA A 70 11.44 8.95 0.75
N LEU A 71 12.44 8.14 1.12
CA LEU A 71 12.84 6.97 0.35
C LEU A 71 11.68 5.98 0.16
N GLY A 72 10.91 5.70 1.22
CA GLY A 72 9.73 4.82 1.15
C GLY A 72 8.67 5.35 0.20
N ILE A 73 8.40 6.66 0.20
CA ILE A 73 7.47 7.30 -0.75
C ILE A 73 8.00 7.20 -2.18
N PHE A 74 9.30 7.43 -2.41
CA PHE A 74 9.90 7.26 -3.75
C PHE A 74 9.75 5.83 -4.26
N ILE A 75 9.95 4.82 -3.41
CA ILE A 75 9.72 3.42 -3.76
C ILE A 75 8.24 3.20 -4.15
N ALA A 76 7.29 3.72 -3.37
CA ALA A 76 5.87 3.61 -3.68
C ALA A 76 5.52 4.27 -5.02
N VAL A 77 6.02 5.49 -5.28
CA VAL A 77 5.81 6.19 -6.55
C VAL A 77 6.39 5.39 -7.72
N TYR A 78 7.61 4.89 -7.58
CA TYR A 78 8.25 4.08 -8.60
C TYR A 78 7.47 2.80 -8.92
N LEU A 79 6.99 2.09 -7.89
CA LEU A 79 6.29 0.81 -8.05
C LEU A 79 4.81 0.97 -8.45
N LEU A 80 4.14 2.07 -8.03
CA LEU A 80 2.69 2.21 -8.18
C LEU A 80 2.28 3.23 -9.26
N LYS A 81 3.14 4.15 -9.63
CA LYS A 81 2.78 5.22 -10.57
C LYS A 81 3.47 5.11 -11.93
N TRP A 82 4.71 4.61 -11.97
CA TRP A 82 5.49 4.55 -13.21
C TRP A 82 5.26 3.31 -14.07
N PRO A 83 5.06 2.10 -13.51
CA PRO A 83 4.75 0.93 -14.32
C PRO A 83 3.39 1.06 -15.01
N PRO A 84 3.13 0.27 -16.07
CA PRO A 84 1.79 0.13 -16.62
C PRO A 84 0.75 -0.18 -15.52
N TRP A 85 -0.47 0.34 -15.68
CA TRP A 85 -1.51 0.31 -14.64
C TRP A 85 -1.78 -1.08 -14.05
N TYR A 86 -1.70 -2.14 -14.85
CA TYR A 86 -1.95 -3.52 -14.40
C TYR A 86 -0.87 -4.05 -13.46
N ILE A 87 0.39 -3.65 -13.63
CA ILE A 87 1.48 -3.98 -12.69
C ILE A 87 1.27 -3.22 -11.39
N SER A 88 0.98 -1.93 -11.48
CA SER A 88 0.71 -1.09 -10.31
C SER A 88 -0.49 -1.58 -9.53
N ALA A 89 -1.57 -1.98 -10.22
CA ALA A 89 -2.75 -2.54 -9.62
C ALA A 89 -2.48 -3.88 -8.91
N GLY A 90 -1.66 -4.74 -9.51
CA GLY A 90 -1.25 -6.01 -8.88
C GLY A 90 -0.42 -5.78 -7.62
N LEU A 91 0.58 -4.90 -7.68
CA LEU A 91 1.42 -4.55 -6.52
C LEU A 91 0.60 -3.92 -5.39
N ALA A 92 -0.31 -3.01 -5.73
CA ALA A 92 -1.20 -2.40 -4.74
C ALA A 92 -2.11 -3.45 -4.09
N CYS A 93 -2.70 -4.36 -4.87
CA CYS A 93 -3.52 -5.45 -4.36
C CYS A 93 -2.72 -6.35 -3.41
N GLY A 94 -1.54 -6.83 -3.81
CA GLY A 94 -0.69 -7.67 -2.97
C GLY A 94 -0.36 -7.00 -1.65
N THR A 95 0.08 -5.73 -1.69
CA THR A 95 0.40 -4.99 -0.47
C THR A 95 -0.82 -4.80 0.43
N LEU A 96 -1.99 -4.45 -0.14
CA LEU A 96 -3.22 -4.24 0.64
C LEU A 96 -3.73 -5.54 1.27
N MET A 97 -3.61 -6.65 0.57
CA MET A 97 -3.94 -7.97 1.12
C MET A 97 -3.03 -8.33 2.29
N GLN A 98 -1.71 -8.12 2.16
CA GLN A 98 -0.76 -8.35 3.24
C GLN A 98 -1.02 -7.43 4.44
N MET A 99 -1.38 -6.18 4.21
CA MET A 99 -1.81 -5.27 5.27
C MET A 99 -3.06 -5.81 5.99
N GLY A 100 -4.06 -6.27 5.24
CA GLY A 100 -5.27 -6.87 5.78
C GLY A 100 -4.98 -8.08 6.67
N VAL A 101 -4.16 -9.01 6.19
CA VAL A 101 -3.72 -10.20 6.94
C VAL A 101 -2.94 -9.80 8.19
N ALA A 102 -1.99 -8.88 8.07
CA ALA A 102 -1.21 -8.42 9.22
C ALA A 102 -2.06 -7.71 10.27
N LEU A 103 -3.04 -6.91 9.86
CA LEU A 103 -3.96 -6.23 10.77
C LEU A 103 -4.98 -7.18 11.40
N TYR A 104 -5.34 -8.28 10.76
CA TYR A 104 -6.36 -9.20 11.22
C TYR A 104 -6.11 -9.70 12.65
N SER A 105 -4.87 -10.02 12.98
CA SER A 105 -4.49 -10.50 14.32
C SER A 105 -4.68 -9.47 15.42
N LYS A 106 -4.68 -8.17 15.09
CA LYS A 106 -4.75 -7.05 16.05
C LYS A 106 -6.02 -6.22 15.91
N ARG A 107 -6.53 -6.12 14.70
CA ARG A 107 -7.70 -5.31 14.33
C ARG A 107 -8.51 -6.03 13.24
N PRO A 108 -9.27 -7.10 13.58
CA PRO A 108 -9.98 -7.92 12.58
C PRO A 108 -10.86 -7.13 11.62
N TRP A 109 -11.54 -6.09 12.11
CA TRP A 109 -12.39 -5.22 11.29
C TRP A 109 -11.63 -4.45 10.20
N ALA A 110 -10.34 -4.17 10.41
CA ALA A 110 -9.52 -3.46 9.45
C ALA A 110 -9.22 -4.26 8.16
N THR A 111 -9.40 -5.59 8.21
CA THR A 111 -9.27 -6.45 7.02
C THR A 111 -10.30 -6.06 5.96
N VAL A 112 -11.53 -5.74 6.38
CA VAL A 112 -12.58 -5.28 5.45
C VAL A 112 -12.16 -3.99 4.74
N MET A 113 -11.51 -3.07 5.45
CA MET A 113 -11.01 -1.83 4.85
C MET A 113 -9.92 -2.10 3.79
N GLY A 114 -9.05 -3.10 4.02
CA GLY A 114 -8.06 -3.52 3.04
C GLY A 114 -8.71 -4.03 1.75
N VAL A 115 -9.73 -4.86 1.86
CA VAL A 115 -10.51 -5.37 0.72
C VAL A 115 -11.21 -4.22 -0.03
N VAL A 116 -11.88 -3.31 0.68
CA VAL A 116 -12.54 -2.15 0.07
C VAL A 116 -11.51 -1.25 -0.61
N ALA A 117 -10.35 -1.03 0.01
CA ALA A 117 -9.29 -0.20 -0.56
C ALA A 117 -8.78 -0.73 -1.90
N PHE A 118 -8.49 -2.04 -2.02
CA PHE A 118 -8.00 -2.56 -3.30
C PHE A 118 -9.09 -2.57 -4.38
N LEU A 119 -10.35 -2.83 -4.04
CA LEU A 119 -11.45 -2.77 -5.00
C LEU A 119 -11.63 -1.36 -5.55
N LEU A 120 -11.66 -0.35 -4.69
CA LEU A 120 -11.84 1.04 -5.09
C LEU A 120 -10.62 1.66 -5.77
N SER A 121 -9.43 1.14 -5.55
CA SER A 121 -8.23 1.59 -6.25
C SER A 121 -8.04 0.95 -7.64
N GLY A 122 -8.98 0.09 -8.07
CA GLY A 122 -8.87 -0.62 -9.34
C GLY A 122 -7.78 -1.70 -9.35
N SER A 123 -7.36 -2.18 -8.17
CA SER A 123 -6.36 -3.24 -8.06
C SER A 123 -6.91 -4.59 -8.50
N ASN A 124 -6.06 -5.42 -9.13
CA ASN A 124 -6.42 -6.72 -9.65
C ASN A 124 -6.03 -7.84 -8.68
N HIS A 125 -7.00 -8.58 -8.19
CA HIS A 125 -6.77 -9.80 -7.42
C HIS A 125 -6.77 -11.01 -8.37
N CYS A 126 -5.63 -11.70 -8.50
CA CYS A 126 -5.45 -12.77 -9.50
C CYS A 126 -6.52 -13.86 -9.41
N ILE A 127 -6.89 -14.32 -8.22
CA ILE A 127 -7.95 -15.34 -8.08
C ILE A 127 -9.33 -14.80 -8.45
N ALA A 128 -9.65 -13.55 -8.10
CA ALA A 128 -10.93 -12.95 -8.46
C ALA A 128 -11.08 -12.73 -9.99
N MET A 129 -9.98 -12.52 -10.70
CA MET A 129 -9.98 -12.42 -12.16
C MET A 129 -10.46 -13.70 -12.85
N LEU A 130 -10.30 -14.87 -12.22
CA LEU A 130 -10.78 -16.15 -12.78
C LEU A 130 -12.29 -16.22 -12.91
N TYR A 131 -13.03 -15.42 -12.14
CA TYR A 131 -14.50 -15.36 -12.25
C TYR A 131 -14.97 -14.82 -13.62
N ASN A 132 -14.23 -13.86 -14.17
CA ASN A 132 -14.51 -13.26 -15.48
C ASN A 132 -13.43 -13.65 -16.51
N ALA A 133 -12.99 -14.91 -16.49
CA ALA A 133 -11.86 -15.34 -17.32
C ALA A 133 -12.24 -15.38 -18.81
N GLU A 134 -11.47 -14.65 -19.60
CA GLU A 134 -11.51 -14.68 -21.06
C GLU A 134 -10.38 -15.54 -21.60
N PHE A 135 -10.50 -16.86 -21.44
CA PHE A 135 -9.43 -17.82 -21.75
C PHE A 135 -8.94 -17.78 -23.22
N ASN A 136 -9.72 -17.21 -24.13
CA ASN A 136 -9.38 -17.04 -25.54
C ASN A 136 -8.66 -15.71 -25.82
N SER A 137 -8.51 -14.82 -24.84
CA SER A 137 -7.87 -13.52 -24.96
C SER A 137 -6.41 -13.59 -24.51
N VAL A 138 -5.48 -13.25 -25.42
CA VAL A 138 -4.06 -13.13 -25.10
C VAL A 138 -3.83 -12.01 -24.11
N ASP A 139 -4.54 -10.90 -24.25
CA ASP A 139 -4.43 -9.75 -23.35
C ASP A 139 -4.87 -10.11 -21.94
N TRP A 140 -5.94 -10.91 -21.80
CA TRP A 140 -6.38 -11.40 -20.50
C TRP A 140 -5.28 -12.23 -19.81
N TRP A 141 -4.62 -13.14 -20.54
CA TRP A 141 -3.55 -13.97 -19.99
C TRP A 141 -2.33 -13.13 -19.58
N CYS A 142 -2.00 -12.09 -20.36
CA CYS A 142 -0.93 -11.17 -20.00
C CYS A 142 -1.25 -10.43 -18.69
N ILE A 143 -2.43 -9.85 -18.59
CA ILE A 143 -2.88 -9.12 -17.39
C ILE A 143 -2.97 -10.06 -16.20
N PHE A 144 -3.52 -11.27 -16.36
CA PHE A 144 -3.60 -12.27 -15.31
C PHE A 144 -2.22 -12.67 -14.78
N SER A 145 -1.27 -12.96 -15.67
CA SER A 145 0.09 -13.35 -15.30
C SER A 145 0.79 -12.24 -14.51
N LEU A 146 0.61 -10.98 -14.92
CA LEU A 146 1.16 -9.82 -14.23
C LEU A 146 0.47 -9.57 -12.89
N ALA A 147 -0.86 -9.82 -12.79
CA ALA A 147 -1.58 -9.76 -11.54
C ALA A 147 -1.09 -10.85 -10.56
N VAL A 148 -0.80 -12.06 -11.05
CA VAL A 148 -0.19 -13.12 -10.21
C VAL A 148 1.14 -12.65 -9.66
N ILE A 149 2.02 -12.12 -10.49
CA ILE A 149 3.34 -11.62 -10.06
C ILE A 149 3.18 -10.48 -9.04
N GLY A 150 2.27 -9.55 -9.29
CA GLY A 150 2.03 -8.40 -8.39
C GLY A 150 1.34 -8.76 -7.08
N ASN A 151 0.69 -9.95 -6.98
CA ASN A 151 0.00 -10.43 -5.77
C ASN A 151 0.88 -11.37 -4.91
N ILE A 152 2.09 -11.72 -5.35
CA ILE A 152 3.09 -12.51 -4.60
C ILE A 152 4.00 -11.59 -3.80
#